data_6d427d321be3add92fa60b765acea9b9
#
_entry.id   6d427d321be3add92fa60b765acea9b9
#
_cell.length_a   1.000
_cell.length_b   1.000
_cell.length_c   1.000
_cell.angle_alpha   90.00
_cell.angle_beta   90.00
_cell.angle_gamma   90.00
#
_symmetry.space_group_name_H-M   'P 1'
#
loop_
_entity.id
_entity.type
_entity.pdbx_description
1 polymer ?
#
loop_
_entity_poly.entity_id
_entity_poly.type
_entity_poly.pdbx_seq_one_letter_code
_entity_poly.pdbx_strand_id
1 'polypeptide(L)'
;MAQIITAPSIKIPDSTLVFLAGGITNCKEWQKEVIDNLKYEDVSLCNPRQEHFDVTDKSASYKQILWEFSYLERMNIFSMYFCNDNSDQPICMYELGRNIVRMQNRFPYDWEKRIIISVEDGYRRKEDVLIQTELATQNKVFVETNATPYLHSKYIKRAIMSIK
;
A
#
# COMPACT_ATOMS: atom_id res chain seq x y z
N MET A 1 -11.16 -9.40 -14.17
CA MET A 1 -11.09 -9.79 -12.73
C MET A 1 -9.71 -9.50 -12.22
N ALA A 2 -9.57 -9.09 -10.95
CA ALA A 2 -8.28 -8.76 -10.38
C ALA A 2 -7.31 -9.95 -10.37
N GLN A 3 -6.07 -9.72 -10.80
CA GLN A 3 -4.96 -10.64 -10.57
C GLN A 3 -4.42 -10.42 -9.16
N ILE A 4 -4.37 -11.45 -8.33
CA ILE A 4 -3.80 -11.36 -7.00
C ILE A 4 -2.38 -11.93 -6.98
N ILE A 5 -1.44 -11.09 -6.54
CA ILE A 5 -0.03 -11.43 -6.41
C ILE A 5 0.34 -11.37 -4.94
N THR A 6 0.38 -12.52 -4.29
CA THR A 6 0.69 -12.62 -2.85
C THR A 6 2.11 -13.16 -2.65
N ALA A 7 2.85 -12.54 -1.73
CA ALA A 7 4.17 -13.00 -1.35
C ALA A 7 4.13 -14.47 -0.82
N PRO A 8 5.12 -15.29 -1.13
CA PRO A 8 6.34 -15.04 -1.92
C PRO A 8 6.20 -15.33 -3.43
N SER A 9 4.99 -15.50 -3.94
CA SER A 9 4.75 -15.82 -5.35
C SER A 9 5.24 -14.72 -6.28
N ILE A 10 5.91 -15.08 -7.36
CA ILE A 10 6.39 -14.16 -8.39
C ILE A 10 5.50 -14.30 -9.63
N LYS A 11 4.78 -13.24 -9.96
CA LYS A 11 3.94 -13.15 -11.15
C LYS A 11 4.22 -11.85 -11.91
N ILE A 12 4.06 -11.88 -13.20
CA ILE A 12 4.09 -10.66 -14.02
C ILE A 12 2.70 -10.02 -13.94
N PRO A 13 2.60 -8.72 -13.53
CA PRO A 13 1.33 -8.01 -13.56
C PRO A 13 0.78 -7.96 -15.00
N ASP A 14 -0.50 -8.27 -15.17
CA ASP A 14 -1.20 -8.26 -16.46
C ASP A 14 -2.01 -6.97 -16.70
N SER A 15 -2.07 -6.11 -15.69
CA SER A 15 -2.83 -4.86 -15.69
C SER A 15 -2.17 -3.82 -14.78
N THR A 16 -2.87 -2.71 -14.50
CA THR A 16 -2.41 -1.69 -13.54
C THR A 16 -2.03 -2.32 -12.20
N LEU A 17 -0.77 -2.19 -11.80
CA LEU A 17 -0.26 -2.75 -10.54
C LEU A 17 -0.47 -1.81 -9.37
N VAL A 18 -1.24 -2.25 -8.39
CA VAL A 18 -1.43 -1.59 -7.09
C VAL A 18 -0.68 -2.36 -6.01
N PHE A 19 0.19 -1.69 -5.27
CA PHE A 19 0.87 -2.29 -4.12
C PHE A 19 0.12 -1.96 -2.83
N LEU A 20 -0.32 -2.98 -2.10
CA LEU A 20 -1.09 -2.86 -0.85
C LEU A 20 -0.14 -2.79 0.36
N ALA A 21 0.58 -1.66 0.48
CA ALA A 21 1.46 -1.40 1.61
C ALA A 21 0.68 -1.07 2.89
N GLY A 22 1.21 -1.44 4.04
CA GLY A 22 0.62 -1.14 5.34
C GLY A 22 0.96 -2.17 6.41
N GLY A 23 0.40 -1.99 7.60
CA GLY A 23 0.69 -2.85 8.73
C GLY A 23 0.34 -4.32 8.49
N ILE A 24 1.26 -5.22 8.86
CA ILE A 24 1.09 -6.66 8.79
C ILE A 24 1.15 -7.25 10.20
N THR A 25 2.30 -7.09 10.87
CA THR A 25 2.51 -7.62 12.22
C THR A 25 1.61 -6.91 13.22
N ASN A 26 0.87 -7.68 13.99
CA ASN A 26 -0.13 -7.20 14.95
C ASN A 26 -1.19 -6.28 14.31
N CYS A 27 -1.51 -6.49 13.04
CA CYS A 27 -2.55 -5.78 12.33
C CYS A 27 -3.59 -6.77 11.80
N LYS A 28 -4.85 -6.37 11.80
CA LYS A 28 -5.94 -7.13 11.16
C LYS A 28 -5.65 -7.38 9.67
N GLU A 29 -6.34 -8.34 9.08
CA GLU A 29 -6.18 -8.72 7.66
C GLU A 29 -6.90 -7.74 6.71
N TRP A 30 -6.59 -6.44 6.82
CA TRP A 30 -7.22 -5.39 6.01
C TRP A 30 -6.99 -5.59 4.50
N GLN A 31 -5.83 -6.16 4.11
CA GLN A 31 -5.52 -6.45 2.70
C GLN A 31 -6.54 -7.40 2.07
N LYS A 32 -6.99 -8.43 2.83
CA LYS A 32 -7.98 -9.38 2.36
C LYS A 32 -9.30 -8.69 2.03
N GLU A 33 -9.77 -7.81 2.91
CA GLU A 33 -11.00 -7.06 2.69
C GLU A 33 -10.88 -6.12 1.48
N VAL A 34 -9.74 -5.44 1.30
CA VAL A 34 -9.48 -4.61 0.12
C VAL A 34 -9.49 -5.45 -1.16
N ILE A 35 -8.86 -6.62 -1.15
CA ILE A 35 -8.83 -7.55 -2.29
C ILE A 35 -10.26 -8.01 -2.64
N ASP A 36 -11.05 -8.40 -1.64
CA ASP A 36 -12.44 -8.84 -1.83
C ASP A 36 -13.31 -7.73 -2.46
N ASN A 37 -13.10 -6.47 -2.06
CA ASN A 37 -13.80 -5.31 -2.62
C ASN A 37 -13.40 -4.98 -4.06
N LEU A 38 -12.17 -5.33 -4.46
CA LEU A 38 -11.61 -5.01 -5.79
C LEU A 38 -11.56 -6.22 -6.75
N LYS A 39 -12.01 -7.39 -6.35
CA LYS A 39 -11.86 -8.65 -7.10
C LYS A 39 -12.43 -8.65 -8.52
N TYR A 40 -13.40 -7.78 -8.80
CA TYR A 40 -14.02 -7.66 -10.12
C TYR A 40 -13.41 -6.55 -10.98
N GLU A 41 -12.48 -5.78 -10.44
CA GLU A 41 -11.79 -4.74 -11.21
C GLU A 41 -10.71 -5.36 -12.12
N ASP A 42 -10.38 -4.64 -13.16
CA ASP A 42 -9.26 -4.96 -14.06
C ASP A 42 -7.97 -4.35 -13.50
N VAL A 43 -7.33 -5.08 -12.59
CA VAL A 43 -6.18 -4.61 -11.79
C VAL A 43 -5.33 -5.78 -11.29
N SER A 44 -4.02 -5.57 -11.16
CA SER A 44 -3.11 -6.47 -10.44
C SER A 44 -2.89 -5.93 -9.02
N LEU A 45 -3.29 -6.70 -8.01
CA LEU A 45 -3.15 -6.35 -6.59
C LEU A 45 -1.97 -7.10 -5.98
N CYS A 46 -0.97 -6.36 -5.55
CA CYS A 46 0.22 -6.89 -4.90
C CYS A 46 0.03 -6.88 -3.38
N ASN A 47 -0.07 -8.06 -2.78
CA ASN A 47 -0.28 -8.27 -1.34
C ASN A 47 1.00 -8.78 -0.68
N PRO A 48 1.68 -7.95 0.16
CA PRO A 48 2.90 -8.38 0.85
C PRO A 48 2.63 -9.33 2.02
N ARG A 49 1.38 -9.44 2.50
CA ARG A 49 1.04 -10.33 3.62
C ARG A 49 1.04 -11.79 3.18
N GLN A 50 2.02 -12.55 3.67
CA GLN A 50 2.08 -14.01 3.50
C GLN A 50 1.07 -14.69 4.44
N GLU A 51 0.47 -15.81 4.01
CA GLU A 51 -0.33 -16.68 4.88
C GLU A 51 0.53 -17.35 5.94
N HIS A 52 1.74 -17.76 5.56
CA HIS A 52 2.70 -18.42 6.44
C HIS A 52 4.08 -17.78 6.27
N PHE A 53 4.57 -17.15 7.33
CA PHE A 53 5.92 -16.63 7.40
C PHE A 53 6.79 -17.59 8.22
N ASP A 54 7.77 -18.22 7.57
CA ASP A 54 8.68 -19.14 8.25
C ASP A 54 9.72 -18.39 9.08
N VAL A 55 9.46 -18.25 10.36
CA VAL A 55 10.38 -17.60 11.31
C VAL A 55 11.66 -18.39 11.55
N THR A 56 11.73 -19.66 11.15
CA THR A 56 12.92 -20.51 11.30
C THR A 56 13.92 -20.32 10.16
N ASP A 57 13.46 -19.87 8.98
CA ASP A 57 14.33 -19.51 7.87
C ASP A 57 14.99 -18.14 8.13
N LYS A 58 16.28 -18.14 8.44
CA LYS A 58 17.08 -16.92 8.67
C LYS A 58 17.09 -15.97 7.46
N SER A 59 16.79 -16.48 6.26
CA SER A 59 16.70 -15.68 5.04
C SER A 59 15.30 -15.17 4.72
N ALA A 60 14.27 -15.57 5.47
CA ALA A 60 12.88 -15.25 5.18
C ALA A 60 12.63 -13.75 5.11
N SER A 61 13.15 -12.97 6.09
CA SER A 61 13.02 -11.51 6.09
C SER A 61 13.67 -10.87 4.87
N TYR A 62 14.86 -11.31 4.48
CA TYR A 62 15.54 -10.80 3.29
C TYR A 62 14.74 -11.09 2.01
N LYS A 63 14.25 -12.32 1.86
CA LYS A 63 13.42 -12.72 0.72
C LYS A 63 12.15 -11.91 0.63
N GLN A 64 11.48 -11.68 1.76
CA GLN A 64 10.28 -10.85 1.86
C GLN A 64 10.57 -9.42 1.42
N ILE A 65 11.59 -8.79 2.00
CA ILE A 65 11.98 -7.40 1.67
C ILE A 65 12.37 -7.27 0.20
N LEU A 66 13.11 -8.24 -0.35
CA LEU A 66 13.50 -8.25 -1.77
C LEU A 66 12.28 -8.37 -2.68
N TRP A 67 11.32 -9.22 -2.31
CA TRP A 67 10.06 -9.38 -3.03
C TRP A 67 9.27 -8.06 -3.04
N GLU A 68 9.04 -7.46 -1.87
CA GLU A 68 8.37 -6.16 -1.73
C GLU A 68 9.06 -5.07 -2.55
N PHE A 69 10.38 -4.97 -2.41
CA PHE A 69 11.19 -4.02 -3.18
C PHE A 69 10.96 -4.17 -4.68
N SER A 70 10.97 -5.41 -5.20
CA SER A 70 10.82 -5.67 -6.63
C SER A 70 9.46 -5.26 -7.20
N TYR A 71 8.38 -5.32 -6.41
CA TYR A 71 7.05 -4.88 -6.82
C TYR A 71 6.85 -3.37 -6.61
N LEU A 72 7.40 -2.81 -5.54
CA LEU A 72 7.42 -1.36 -5.31
C LEU A 72 8.13 -0.59 -6.43
N GLU A 73 9.18 -1.18 -7.03
CA GLU A 73 9.87 -0.58 -8.19
C GLU A 73 8.99 -0.54 -9.46
N ARG A 74 7.98 -1.40 -9.55
CA ARG A 74 7.16 -1.56 -10.77
C ARG A 74 5.73 -1.08 -10.63
N MET A 75 5.25 -0.79 -9.41
CA MET A 75 3.87 -0.39 -9.16
C MET A 75 3.44 0.84 -9.95
N ASN A 76 2.19 0.89 -10.34
CA ASN A 76 1.53 2.05 -10.96
C ASN A 76 0.80 2.91 -9.93
N ILE A 77 0.35 2.31 -8.84
CA ILE A 77 -0.33 2.97 -7.72
C ILE A 77 0.29 2.46 -6.41
N PHE A 78 0.69 3.39 -5.57
CA PHE A 78 1.12 3.14 -4.20
C PHE A 78 -0.06 3.35 -3.25
N SER A 79 -0.42 2.31 -2.52
CA SER A 79 -1.50 2.32 -1.55
C SER A 79 -0.94 2.00 -0.18
N MET A 80 -1.11 2.90 0.80
CA MET A 80 -0.63 2.75 2.18
C MET A 80 -1.80 2.82 3.16
N TYR A 81 -1.90 1.79 4.03
CA TYR A 81 -2.93 1.70 5.04
C TYR A 81 -2.33 1.54 6.44
N PHE A 82 -2.63 2.49 7.32
CA PHE A 82 -2.22 2.45 8.74
C PHE A 82 -3.38 1.97 9.60
N CYS A 83 -3.26 0.77 10.17
CA CYS A 83 -4.28 0.19 11.04
C CYS A 83 -4.09 0.59 12.51
N ASN A 84 -5.19 0.68 13.25
CA ASN A 84 -5.20 1.02 14.68
C ASN A 84 -5.23 -0.26 15.55
N ASP A 85 -4.18 -1.09 15.48
CA ASP A 85 -4.09 -2.35 16.22
C ASP A 85 -2.86 -2.40 17.15
N ASN A 86 -2.60 -1.33 17.91
CA ASN A 86 -1.44 -1.21 18.81
C ASN A 86 -0.07 -1.47 18.15
N SER A 87 0.06 -1.15 16.88
CA SER A 87 1.29 -1.25 16.11
C SER A 87 1.77 0.13 15.67
N ASP A 88 3.06 0.44 15.88
CA ASP A 88 3.66 1.71 15.42
C ASP A 88 3.93 1.73 13.92
N GLN A 89 4.02 0.56 13.30
CA GLN A 89 4.27 0.39 11.86
C GLN A 89 5.44 1.24 11.34
N PRO A 90 6.64 1.19 11.96
CA PRO A 90 7.75 2.05 11.59
C PRO A 90 8.25 1.82 10.17
N ILE A 91 8.17 0.59 9.68
CA ILE A 91 8.55 0.26 8.29
C ILE A 91 7.58 0.91 7.30
N CYS A 92 6.28 0.97 7.63
CA CYS A 92 5.29 1.66 6.81
C CYS A 92 5.59 3.16 6.69
N MET A 93 6.05 3.80 7.77
CA MET A 93 6.47 5.21 7.75
C MET A 93 7.69 5.42 6.85
N TYR A 94 8.69 4.54 6.93
CA TYR A 94 9.86 4.56 6.05
C TYR A 94 9.47 4.35 4.58
N GLU A 95 8.62 3.37 4.30
CA GLU A 95 8.12 3.08 2.95
C GLU A 95 7.29 4.23 2.38
N LEU A 96 6.45 4.86 3.20
CA LEU A 96 5.64 6.01 2.80
C LEU A 96 6.53 7.13 2.25
N GLY A 97 7.50 7.59 3.04
CA GLY A 97 8.42 8.66 2.61
C GLY A 97 9.18 8.31 1.33
N ARG A 98 9.75 7.11 1.27
CA ARG A 98 10.50 6.61 0.11
C ARG A 98 9.64 6.53 -1.15
N ASN A 99 8.42 6.01 -1.04
CA ASN A 99 7.57 5.78 -2.21
C ASN A 99 6.86 7.05 -2.69
N ILE A 100 6.61 8.05 -1.84
CA ILE A 100 6.19 9.39 -2.30
C ILE A 100 7.20 9.93 -3.31
N VAL A 101 8.48 9.95 -2.95
CA VAL A 101 9.55 10.45 -3.85
C VAL A 101 9.67 9.61 -5.12
N ARG A 102 9.55 8.28 -4.99
CA ARG A 102 9.57 7.38 -6.17
C ARG A 102 8.44 7.69 -7.13
N MET A 103 7.20 7.89 -6.63
CA MET A 103 6.06 8.20 -7.49
C MET A 103 6.21 9.56 -8.16
N GLN A 104 6.70 10.58 -7.44
CA GLN A 104 6.99 11.90 -8.00
C GLN A 104 7.99 11.83 -9.16
N ASN A 105 9.06 11.06 -9.01
CA ASN A 105 10.09 10.90 -10.05
C ASN A 105 9.59 10.07 -11.24
N ARG A 106 8.81 9.03 -10.99
CA ARG A 106 8.39 8.10 -12.04
C ARG A 106 7.19 8.62 -12.85
N PHE A 107 6.30 9.37 -12.21
CA PHE A 107 5.07 9.88 -12.81
C PHE A 107 4.92 11.39 -12.62
N PRO A 108 5.82 12.22 -13.15
CA PRO A 108 5.93 13.65 -12.81
C PRO A 108 4.67 14.46 -13.11
N TYR A 109 3.77 13.97 -13.97
CA TYR A 109 2.57 14.69 -14.40
C TYR A 109 1.29 14.31 -13.66
N ASP A 110 1.25 13.15 -12.97
CA ASP A 110 0.03 12.62 -12.35
C ASP A 110 0.31 11.77 -11.10
N TRP A 111 1.49 11.93 -10.48
CA TRP A 111 1.91 11.16 -9.30
C TRP A 111 0.94 11.28 -8.12
N GLU A 112 0.32 12.45 -7.94
CA GLU A 112 -0.63 12.70 -6.85
C GLU A 112 -1.88 11.85 -6.95
N LYS A 113 -2.27 11.44 -8.17
CA LYS A 113 -3.40 10.52 -8.42
C LYS A 113 -3.06 9.06 -8.14
N ARG A 114 -1.79 8.76 -7.97
CA ARG A 114 -1.24 7.40 -7.84
C ARG A 114 -0.83 7.05 -6.42
N ILE A 115 -1.05 7.94 -5.47
CA ILE A 115 -0.74 7.75 -4.06
C ILE A 115 -2.04 7.79 -3.27
N ILE A 116 -2.35 6.68 -2.59
CA ILE A 116 -3.51 6.54 -1.71
C ILE A 116 -3.02 6.28 -0.30
N ILE A 117 -3.37 7.14 0.65
CA ILE A 117 -2.97 7.01 2.04
C ILE A 117 -4.22 7.02 2.91
N SER A 118 -4.35 6.02 3.75
CA SER A 118 -5.46 5.88 4.69
C SER A 118 -4.96 5.55 6.08
N VAL A 119 -5.54 6.20 7.07
CA VAL A 119 -5.22 6.05 8.49
C VAL A 119 -6.50 5.77 9.25
N GLU A 120 -6.56 4.67 9.99
CA GLU A 120 -7.69 4.39 10.87
C GLU A 120 -7.79 5.41 12.00
N ASP A 121 -9.01 5.68 12.43
CA ASP A 121 -9.22 6.50 13.63
C ASP A 121 -8.54 5.85 14.84
N GLY A 122 -7.90 6.69 15.68
CA GLY A 122 -7.14 6.24 16.84
C GLY A 122 -5.74 5.68 16.54
N TYR A 123 -5.28 5.64 15.29
CA TYR A 123 -3.87 5.31 15.03
C TYR A 123 -2.96 6.35 15.70
N ARG A 124 -2.10 5.90 16.63
CA ARG A 124 -1.38 6.79 17.55
C ARG A 124 -0.37 7.73 16.90
N ARG A 125 0.09 7.41 15.68
CA ARG A 125 0.99 8.26 14.89
C ARG A 125 0.30 8.96 13.71
N LYS A 126 -1.02 9.14 13.82
CA LYS A 126 -1.83 9.79 12.79
C LYS A 126 -1.31 11.17 12.41
N GLU A 127 -0.97 12.00 13.41
CA GLU A 127 -0.45 13.35 13.18
C GLU A 127 0.88 13.34 12.42
N ASP A 128 1.77 12.38 12.71
CA ASP A 128 3.03 12.23 11.98
C ASP A 128 2.75 11.94 10.49
N VAL A 129 1.82 11.04 10.20
CA VAL A 129 1.45 10.70 8.81
C VAL A 129 0.89 11.92 8.09
N LEU A 130 -0.02 12.66 8.74
CA LEU A 130 -0.64 13.86 8.17
C LEU A 130 0.39 14.92 7.84
N ILE A 131 1.17 15.36 8.84
CA ILE A 131 2.12 16.47 8.70
C ILE A 131 3.23 16.10 7.70
N GLN A 132 3.81 14.90 7.79
CA GLN A 132 4.87 14.48 6.88
C GLN A 132 4.37 14.36 5.43
N THR A 133 3.15 13.86 5.23
CA THR A 133 2.54 13.78 3.89
C THR A 133 2.25 15.17 3.34
N GLU A 134 1.67 16.06 4.14
CA GLU A 134 1.40 17.44 3.76
C GLU A 134 2.68 18.12 3.26
N LEU A 135 3.74 18.07 4.04
CA LEU A 135 5.02 18.70 3.70
C LEU A 135 5.67 18.05 2.46
N ALA A 136 5.72 16.72 2.40
CA ALA A 136 6.34 15.99 1.29
C ALA A 136 5.59 16.15 -0.04
N THR A 137 4.29 16.39 0.00
CA THR A 137 3.44 16.46 -1.19
C THR A 137 2.92 17.87 -1.48
N GLN A 138 3.26 18.87 -0.65
CA GLN A 138 2.73 20.23 -0.75
C GLN A 138 1.19 20.24 -0.80
N ASN A 139 0.55 19.47 0.06
CA ASN A 139 -0.91 19.28 0.12
C ASN A 139 -1.56 18.68 -1.14
N LYS A 140 -0.80 18.04 -2.04
CA LYS A 140 -1.38 17.47 -3.26
C LYS A 140 -1.96 16.08 -3.05
N VAL A 141 -1.60 15.39 -1.97
CA VAL A 141 -2.13 14.06 -1.63
C VAL A 141 -3.00 14.15 -0.39
N PHE A 142 -4.24 13.74 -0.54
CA PHE A 142 -5.19 13.64 0.57
C PHE A 142 -4.92 12.39 1.40
N VAL A 143 -4.96 12.53 2.74
CA VAL A 143 -4.89 11.41 3.69
C VAL A 143 -6.26 11.20 4.31
N GLU A 144 -6.86 10.03 4.09
CA GLU A 144 -8.10 9.64 4.75
C GLU A 144 -7.85 9.26 6.21
N THR A 145 -8.47 9.97 7.17
CA THR A 145 -8.20 9.84 8.61
C THR A 145 -9.21 9.02 9.40
N ASN A 146 -10.32 8.66 8.79
CA ASN A 146 -11.34 7.78 9.37
C ASN A 146 -11.48 6.54 8.51
N ALA A 147 -10.35 5.96 8.14
CA ALA A 147 -10.29 4.91 7.15
C ALA A 147 -10.90 3.60 7.63
N THR A 148 -11.55 2.93 6.70
CA THR A 148 -11.85 1.51 6.74
C THR A 148 -11.28 0.84 5.50
N PRO A 149 -11.03 -0.48 5.50
CA PRO A 149 -10.57 -1.17 4.30
C PRO A 149 -11.52 -0.99 3.10
N TYR A 150 -12.82 -0.91 3.37
CA TYR A 150 -13.83 -0.61 2.34
C TYR A 150 -13.65 0.79 1.73
N LEU A 151 -13.46 1.81 2.56
CA LEU A 151 -13.25 3.19 2.07
C LEU A 151 -11.92 3.29 1.31
N HIS A 152 -10.88 2.65 1.81
CA HIS A 152 -9.58 2.57 1.16
C HIS A 152 -9.67 1.95 -0.24
N SER A 153 -10.42 0.84 -0.37
CA SER A 153 -10.65 0.20 -1.68
C SER A 153 -11.36 1.13 -2.68
N LYS A 154 -12.27 1.99 -2.20
CA LYS A 154 -12.92 3.01 -3.06
C LYS A 154 -11.93 4.04 -3.60
N TYR A 155 -10.97 4.49 -2.77
CA TYR A 155 -9.93 5.41 -3.23
C TYR A 155 -9.00 4.74 -4.25
N ILE A 156 -8.62 3.48 -4.02
CA ILE A 156 -7.84 2.70 -4.99
C ILE A 156 -8.60 2.59 -6.31
N LYS A 157 -9.89 2.25 -6.29
CA LYS A 157 -10.72 2.17 -7.49
C LYS A 157 -10.78 3.50 -8.25
N ARG A 158 -10.95 4.63 -7.56
CA ARG A 158 -10.91 5.96 -8.18
C ARG A 158 -9.57 6.25 -8.84
N ALA A 159 -8.46 5.90 -8.18
CA ALA A 159 -7.13 6.06 -8.74
C ALA A 159 -6.94 5.23 -10.02
N ILE A 160 -7.35 3.95 -10.02
CA ILE A 160 -7.32 3.09 -11.21
C ILE A 160 -8.07 3.74 -12.38
N MET A 161 -9.24 4.31 -12.12
CA MET A 161 -10.05 4.96 -13.15
C MET A 161 -9.44 6.27 -13.66
N SER A 162 -8.70 6.99 -12.82
CA SER A 162 -8.12 8.30 -13.14
C SER A 162 -6.81 8.24 -13.94
N ILE A 163 -6.17 7.08 -14.02
CA ILE A 163 -4.90 6.86 -14.73
C ILE A 163 -5.04 6.01 -16.01
N LYS A 164 -6.24 5.54 -16.29
CA LYS A 164 -6.61 4.89 -17.56
C LYS A 164 -6.90 5.96 -18.63
#